data_0c76fb642a0fc4c97ed281b4d2e30c9f
#
_entry.id   0c76fb642a0fc4c97ed281b4d2e30c9f
#
_cell.length_a   1.000
_cell.length_b   1.000
_cell.length_c   1.000
_cell.angle_alpha   90.00
_cell.angle_beta   90.00
_cell.angle_gamma   90.00
#
_symmetry.space_group_name_H-M   'P 1'
#
loop_
_entity.id
_entity.type
_entity.pdbx_description
1 polymer ?
#
loop_
_entity_poly.entity_id
_entity_poly.type
_entity_poly.pdbx_seq_one_letter_code
_entity_poly.pdbx_strand_id
1 'polypeptide(L)'
;RLVGSEMCIRDRMIVCISSLLTISIFESHSIYALRLAREGKLLTHHIDKAALTLLGMQDVIEKDYHPVGPDLPMSKLVSEISRSNNNFLPVLDQAGVLLGVIDITKIRHIIFRTELYQHFTVRQLMMQPAAVLTEHDSMDEVMQKFDKTDAAQLPVVDVAGVLKGYISRTRIYSMYRQIVADMSAE
;
A
#
# COMPACT_ATOMS: atom_id res chain seq x y z
N ARG A 1 -25.52 15.83 60.47
CA ARG A 1 -26.14 16.18 59.13
C ARG A 1 -25.23 15.89 57.93
N LEU A 2 -23.96 15.48 58.13
CA LEU A 2 -23.00 15.18 57.05
C LEU A 2 -22.99 13.70 56.60
N VAL A 3 -23.45 12.80 57.43
CA VAL A 3 -23.40 11.35 57.13
C VAL A 3 -24.35 10.92 56.00
N GLY A 4 -25.46 11.62 55.79
CA GLY A 4 -26.42 11.33 54.73
C GLY A 4 -25.95 11.66 53.33
N SER A 5 -25.04 12.63 53.15
CA SER A 5 -24.56 13.05 51.82
C SER A 5 -23.45 12.12 51.30
N GLU A 6 -22.62 11.56 52.17
CA GLU A 6 -21.56 10.65 51.77
C GLU A 6 -22.10 9.26 51.37
N MET A 7 -23.15 8.76 52.03
CA MET A 7 -23.83 7.53 51.61
C MET A 7 -24.47 7.72 50.19
N CYS A 8 -25.07 8.87 49.94
CA CYS A 8 -25.69 9.15 48.64
C CYS A 8 -24.67 9.21 47.49
N ILE A 9 -23.45 9.68 47.76
CA ILE A 9 -22.36 9.73 46.76
C ILE A 9 -21.85 8.31 46.47
N ARG A 10 -21.62 7.49 47.48
CA ARG A 10 -21.17 6.09 47.32
C ARG A 10 -22.19 5.28 46.52
N ASP A 11 -23.47 5.38 46.85
CA ASP A 11 -24.54 4.66 46.13
C ASP A 11 -24.62 5.08 44.66
N ARG A 12 -24.50 6.36 44.37
CA ARG A 12 -24.43 6.86 42.98
C ARG A 12 -23.20 6.36 42.22
N MET A 13 -22.03 6.29 42.86
CA MET A 13 -20.82 5.77 42.24
C MET A 13 -20.97 4.27 41.95
N ILE A 14 -21.52 3.49 42.85
CA ILE A 14 -21.75 2.05 42.64
C ILE A 14 -22.72 1.84 41.47
N VAL A 15 -23.81 2.58 41.40
CA VAL A 15 -24.77 2.49 40.29
C VAL A 15 -24.14 2.89 38.96
N CYS A 16 -23.35 3.94 38.93
CA CYS A 16 -22.65 4.34 37.71
C CYS A 16 -21.63 3.30 37.22
N ILE A 17 -20.85 2.75 38.15
CA ILE A 17 -19.83 1.72 37.82
C ILE A 17 -20.51 0.43 37.38
N SER A 18 -21.55 -0.03 38.09
CA SER A 18 -22.28 -1.24 37.71
C SER A 18 -22.99 -1.09 36.35
N SER A 19 -23.55 0.08 36.06
CA SER A 19 -24.16 0.40 34.75
C SER A 19 -23.13 0.40 33.65
N LEU A 20 -21.95 1.02 33.85
CA LEU A 20 -20.84 1.00 32.88
C LEU A 20 -20.31 -0.43 32.63
N LEU A 21 -20.15 -1.24 33.68
CA LEU A 21 -19.72 -2.62 33.55
C LEU A 21 -20.74 -3.46 32.80
N THR A 22 -22.03 -3.26 33.08
CA THR A 22 -23.11 -3.98 32.39
C THR A 22 -23.15 -3.61 30.90
N ILE A 23 -23.09 -2.31 30.58
CA ILE A 23 -23.07 -1.86 29.18
C ILE A 23 -21.83 -2.38 28.44
N SER A 24 -20.65 -2.37 29.05
CA SER A 24 -19.42 -2.83 28.38
C SER A 24 -19.40 -4.34 28.09
N ILE A 25 -20.24 -5.14 28.76
CA ILE A 25 -20.40 -6.58 28.48
C ILE A 25 -21.30 -6.79 27.24
N PHE A 26 -22.33 -5.97 27.08
CA PHE A 26 -23.31 -6.12 26.00
C PHE A 26 -22.98 -5.30 24.75
N GLU A 27 -22.35 -4.14 24.93
CA GLU A 27 -22.00 -3.22 23.85
C GLU A 27 -20.56 -2.70 24.04
N SER A 28 -19.65 -3.18 23.21
CA SER A 28 -18.25 -2.75 23.23
C SER A 28 -18.03 -1.37 22.55
N HIS A 29 -19.07 -0.78 21.97
CA HIS A 29 -18.96 0.46 21.21
C HIS A 29 -19.71 1.60 21.89
N SER A 30 -19.11 2.79 21.90
CA SER A 30 -19.75 4.01 22.37
C SER A 30 -21.02 4.32 21.52
N ILE A 31 -22.04 4.94 22.14
CA ILE A 31 -23.27 5.37 21.46
C ILE A 31 -22.97 6.22 20.22
N TYR A 32 -21.93 7.03 20.25
CA TYR A 32 -21.47 7.83 19.12
C TYR A 32 -20.85 6.95 18.01
N ALA A 33 -20.10 5.92 18.40
CA ALA A 33 -19.52 4.95 17.47
C ALA A 33 -20.61 4.11 16.76
N LEU A 34 -21.66 3.74 17.49
CA LEU A 34 -22.80 2.98 16.94
C LEU A 34 -23.56 3.77 15.86
N ARG A 35 -23.70 5.08 16.05
CA ARG A 35 -24.32 5.95 15.06
C ARG A 35 -23.46 6.08 13.80
N LEU A 36 -22.15 6.26 13.96
CA LEU A 36 -21.19 6.28 12.85
C LEU A 36 -21.13 4.92 12.12
N ALA A 37 -21.24 3.81 12.87
CA ALA A 37 -21.28 2.46 12.30
C ALA A 37 -22.51 2.25 11.41
N ARG A 38 -23.70 2.72 11.85
CA ARG A 38 -24.93 2.68 11.05
C ARG A 38 -24.88 3.57 9.80
N GLU A 39 -24.10 4.64 9.83
CA GLU A 39 -23.87 5.52 8.67
C GLU A 39 -22.74 5.02 7.75
N GLY A 40 -22.16 3.82 8.02
CA GLY A 40 -21.05 3.26 7.24
C GLY A 40 -19.74 4.07 7.31
N LYS A 41 -19.67 5.02 8.24
CA LYS A 41 -18.51 5.93 8.40
C LYS A 41 -17.53 5.49 9.49
N LEU A 42 -17.85 4.42 10.22
CA LEU A 42 -16.94 3.84 11.20
C LEU A 42 -15.94 2.96 10.44
N LEU A 43 -14.82 3.54 10.06
CA LEU A 43 -13.62 2.79 9.65
C LEU A 43 -13.08 2.08 10.91
N THR A 44 -13.68 0.96 11.26
CA THR A 44 -13.15 0.12 12.32
C THR A 44 -11.91 -0.59 11.78
N HIS A 45 -10.85 -0.62 12.54
CA HIS A 45 -9.60 -1.33 12.29
C HIS A 45 -9.81 -2.81 11.87
N HIS A 46 -10.99 -3.36 12.13
CA HIS A 46 -11.40 -4.72 11.76
C HIS A 46 -11.88 -4.82 10.31
N ILE A 47 -12.58 -3.80 9.81
CA ILE A 47 -13.05 -3.77 8.40
C ILE A 47 -11.85 -3.56 7.48
N ASP A 48 -10.90 -2.71 7.88
CA ASP A 48 -9.67 -2.48 7.12
C ASP A 48 -8.85 -3.76 6.97
N LYS A 49 -8.67 -4.52 8.06
CA LYS A 49 -7.98 -5.81 8.02
C LYS A 49 -8.76 -6.86 7.21
N ALA A 50 -10.07 -6.92 7.35
CA ALA A 50 -10.90 -7.86 6.61
C ALA A 50 -10.85 -7.56 5.10
N ALA A 51 -10.98 -6.31 4.70
CA ALA A 51 -10.89 -5.89 3.30
C ALA A 51 -9.50 -6.17 2.70
N LEU A 52 -8.42 -5.92 3.45
CA LEU A 52 -7.06 -6.25 3.00
C LEU A 52 -6.83 -7.77 2.90
N THR A 53 -7.45 -8.56 3.77
CA THR A 53 -7.35 -10.03 3.71
C THR A 53 -8.12 -10.61 2.51
N LEU A 54 -9.17 -9.95 2.06
CA LEU A 54 -9.93 -10.34 0.88
C LEU A 54 -9.22 -9.96 -0.43
N LEU A 55 -8.29 -8.99 -0.39
CA LEU A 55 -7.47 -8.61 -1.53
C LEU A 55 -6.42 -9.69 -1.79
N GLY A 56 -6.59 -10.42 -2.88
CA GLY A 56 -5.57 -11.35 -3.38
C GLY A 56 -4.40 -10.60 -4.00
N MET A 57 -3.17 -11.10 -3.76
CA MET A 57 -1.96 -10.55 -4.38
C MET A 57 -2.08 -10.48 -5.91
N GLN A 58 -2.71 -11.50 -6.53
CA GLN A 58 -2.88 -11.61 -7.98
C GLN A 58 -3.80 -10.51 -8.57
N ASP A 59 -4.72 -9.98 -7.77
CA ASP A 59 -5.71 -8.99 -8.21
C ASP A 59 -5.11 -7.58 -8.30
N VAL A 60 -4.05 -7.32 -7.52
CA VAL A 60 -3.39 -6.01 -7.45
C VAL A 60 -2.15 -5.91 -8.30
N ILE A 61 -1.61 -7.03 -8.82
CA ILE A 61 -0.43 -7.04 -9.68
C ILE A 61 -0.76 -6.42 -11.03
N GLU A 62 -0.05 -5.35 -11.36
CA GLU A 62 -0.09 -4.70 -12.66
C GLU A 62 0.98 -5.33 -13.56
N LYS A 63 0.55 -5.87 -14.72
CA LYS A 63 1.44 -6.54 -15.69
C LYS A 63 1.79 -5.64 -16.87
N ASP A 64 1.27 -4.42 -16.88
CA ASP A 64 1.57 -3.43 -17.92
C ASP A 64 2.86 -2.69 -17.59
N TYR A 65 3.99 -3.28 -18.00
CA TYR A 65 5.31 -2.70 -17.83
C TYR A 65 6.17 -2.90 -19.08
N HIS A 66 7.07 -1.94 -19.31
CA HIS A 66 8.00 -1.97 -20.44
C HIS A 66 9.41 -2.27 -19.89
N PRO A 67 9.91 -3.51 -20.04
CA PRO A 67 11.22 -3.86 -19.56
C PRO A 67 12.31 -3.27 -20.45
N VAL A 68 13.43 -2.89 -19.83
CA VAL A 68 14.62 -2.41 -20.53
C VAL A 68 15.83 -3.26 -20.19
N GLY A 69 16.71 -3.46 -21.18
CA GLY A 69 17.96 -4.18 -20.94
C GLY A 69 19.03 -3.29 -20.28
N PRO A 70 19.95 -3.88 -19.49
CA PRO A 70 20.96 -3.12 -18.78
C PRO A 70 21.97 -2.40 -19.70
N ASP A 71 22.22 -2.93 -20.87
CA ASP A 71 23.21 -2.39 -21.82
C ASP A 71 22.59 -1.44 -22.86
N LEU A 72 21.32 -1.10 -22.70
CA LEU A 72 20.61 -0.17 -23.58
C LEU A 72 21.21 1.24 -23.43
N PRO A 73 21.57 1.93 -24.55
CA PRO A 73 22.07 3.29 -24.48
C PRO A 73 20.93 4.26 -24.11
N MET A 74 21.29 5.35 -23.46
CA MET A 74 20.33 6.36 -22.98
C MET A 74 19.42 6.92 -24.07
N SER A 75 19.91 7.05 -25.31
CA SER A 75 19.10 7.51 -26.44
C SER A 75 17.87 6.62 -26.70
N LYS A 76 18.06 5.30 -26.60
CA LYS A 76 16.96 4.33 -26.73
C LYS A 76 16.08 4.29 -25.49
N LEU A 77 16.68 4.43 -24.30
CA LEU A 77 15.93 4.53 -23.04
C LEU A 77 14.92 5.68 -23.08
N VAL A 78 15.32 6.87 -23.56
CA VAL A 78 14.44 8.03 -23.69
C VAL A 78 13.27 7.73 -24.66
N SER A 79 13.53 6.98 -25.73
CA SER A 79 12.50 6.54 -26.66
C SER A 79 11.51 5.56 -25.99
N GLU A 80 11.98 4.66 -25.15
CA GLU A 80 11.11 3.76 -24.37
C GLU A 80 10.31 4.52 -23.32
N ILE A 81 10.93 5.48 -22.63
CA ILE A 81 10.24 6.36 -21.68
C ILE A 81 9.09 7.12 -22.35
N SER A 82 9.30 7.61 -23.58
CA SER A 82 8.27 8.36 -24.31
C SER A 82 7.06 7.51 -24.71
N ARG A 83 7.21 6.20 -24.76
CA ARG A 83 6.14 5.23 -25.06
C ARG A 83 5.46 4.69 -23.81
N SER A 84 6.12 4.77 -22.67
CA SER A 84 5.61 4.27 -21.40
C SER A 84 4.80 5.35 -20.69
N ASN A 85 3.66 4.98 -20.14
CA ASN A 85 2.88 5.83 -19.24
C ASN A 85 3.32 5.66 -17.78
N ASN A 86 4.24 4.74 -17.50
CA ASN A 86 4.71 4.44 -16.16
C ASN A 86 5.98 5.22 -15.82
N ASN A 87 6.06 5.74 -14.61
CA ASN A 87 7.25 6.42 -14.11
C ASN A 87 8.38 5.47 -13.69
N PHE A 88 8.13 4.15 -13.72
CA PHE A 88 9.08 3.10 -13.37
C PHE A 88 9.27 2.14 -14.54
N LEU A 89 10.51 1.89 -14.90
CA LEU A 89 10.88 0.92 -15.91
C LEU A 89 11.76 -0.15 -15.26
N PRO A 90 11.37 -1.44 -15.32
CA PRO A 90 12.20 -2.52 -14.81
C PRO A 90 13.40 -2.75 -15.72
N VAL A 91 14.55 -2.97 -15.11
CA VAL A 91 15.76 -3.42 -15.81
C VAL A 91 15.88 -4.91 -15.61
N LEU A 92 15.72 -5.65 -16.69
CA LEU A 92 15.76 -7.10 -16.68
C LEU A 92 16.98 -7.62 -17.43
N ASP A 93 17.46 -8.78 -17.03
CA ASP A 93 18.42 -9.53 -17.83
C ASP A 93 17.72 -10.36 -18.92
N GLN A 94 18.48 -11.15 -19.67
CA GLN A 94 17.96 -12.01 -20.74
C GLN A 94 17.06 -13.14 -20.21
N ALA A 95 17.17 -13.50 -18.94
CA ALA A 95 16.35 -14.50 -18.28
C ALA A 95 15.09 -13.91 -17.64
N GLY A 96 14.89 -12.59 -17.70
CA GLY A 96 13.77 -11.88 -17.07
C GLY A 96 13.96 -11.61 -15.58
N VAL A 97 15.18 -11.82 -15.06
CA VAL A 97 15.50 -11.53 -13.66
C VAL A 97 15.62 -10.00 -13.47
N LEU A 98 15.06 -9.51 -12.38
CA LEU A 98 15.09 -8.09 -12.04
C LEU A 98 16.48 -7.69 -11.55
N LEU A 99 17.19 -6.88 -12.33
CA LEU A 99 18.49 -6.32 -11.98
C LEU A 99 18.38 -4.99 -11.22
N GLY A 100 17.34 -4.22 -11.50
CA GLY A 100 17.12 -2.92 -10.91
C GLY A 100 15.90 -2.23 -11.54
N VAL A 101 15.71 -0.97 -11.20
CA VAL A 101 14.63 -0.14 -11.72
C VAL A 101 15.16 1.22 -12.16
N ILE A 102 14.55 1.78 -13.19
CA ILE A 102 14.74 3.18 -13.59
C ILE A 102 13.55 3.97 -13.03
N ASP A 103 13.81 4.92 -12.17
CA ASP A 103 12.84 5.91 -11.72
C ASP A 103 13.00 7.19 -12.55
N ILE A 104 12.04 7.44 -13.44
CA ILE A 104 12.06 8.58 -14.35
C ILE A 104 12.12 9.90 -13.59
N THR A 105 11.50 9.98 -12.42
CA THR A 105 11.48 11.20 -11.61
C THR A 105 12.88 11.59 -11.14
N LYS A 106 13.72 10.60 -10.83
CA LYS A 106 15.10 10.81 -10.36
C LYS A 106 16.08 11.12 -11.47
N ILE A 107 15.86 10.56 -12.67
CA ILE A 107 16.75 10.79 -13.81
C ILE A 107 16.28 11.92 -14.73
N ARG A 108 15.16 12.58 -14.41
CA ARG A 108 14.57 13.64 -15.24
C ARG A 108 15.55 14.74 -15.63
N HIS A 109 16.44 15.14 -14.72
CA HIS A 109 17.43 16.16 -14.96
C HIS A 109 18.50 15.74 -15.98
N ILE A 110 18.70 14.42 -16.19
CA ILE A 110 19.63 13.87 -17.18
C ILE A 110 18.94 13.69 -18.53
N ILE A 111 17.64 13.31 -18.54
CA ILE A 111 16.88 13.06 -19.75
C ILE A 111 16.82 14.27 -20.69
N PHE A 112 16.80 15.48 -20.13
CA PHE A 112 16.76 16.72 -20.93
C PHE A 112 18.14 17.18 -21.45
N ARG A 113 19.22 16.46 -21.13
CA ARG A 113 20.58 16.76 -21.60
C ARG A 113 20.98 15.82 -22.72
N THR A 114 20.68 16.19 -23.95
CA THR A 114 20.96 15.37 -25.15
C THR A 114 22.43 15.05 -25.35
N GLU A 115 23.34 15.89 -24.86
CA GLU A 115 24.79 15.69 -24.88
C GLU A 115 25.24 14.43 -24.15
N LEU A 116 24.45 14.01 -23.14
CA LEU A 116 24.77 12.86 -22.30
C LEU A 116 24.27 11.53 -22.88
N TYR A 117 23.50 11.54 -23.95
CA TYR A 117 22.83 10.35 -24.50
C TYR A 117 23.80 9.26 -24.97
N GLN A 118 25.01 9.64 -25.37
CA GLN A 118 26.05 8.69 -25.80
C GLN A 118 26.96 8.22 -24.66
N HIS A 119 26.88 8.85 -23.49
CA HIS A 119 27.77 8.58 -22.37
C HIS A 119 27.21 7.66 -21.33
N PHE A 120 25.87 7.51 -21.26
CA PHE A 120 25.22 6.71 -20.23
C PHE A 120 24.49 5.51 -20.81
N THR A 121 24.57 4.40 -20.08
CA THR A 121 23.79 3.19 -20.30
C THR A 121 22.77 3.02 -19.16
N VAL A 122 21.74 2.20 -19.39
CA VAL A 122 20.73 1.86 -18.37
C VAL A 122 21.39 1.34 -17.10
N ARG A 123 22.46 0.53 -17.22
CA ARG A 123 23.21 -0.03 -16.09
C ARG A 123 23.75 1.05 -15.13
N GLN A 124 24.13 2.20 -15.66
CA GLN A 124 24.67 3.31 -14.86
C GLN A 124 23.56 4.18 -14.23
N LEU A 125 22.37 4.14 -14.79
CA LEU A 125 21.21 4.95 -14.36
C LEU A 125 20.26 4.15 -13.48
N MET A 126 20.30 2.82 -13.55
CA MET A 126 19.42 1.97 -12.75
C MET A 126 19.80 2.07 -11.27
N MET A 127 18.79 1.88 -10.43
CA MET A 127 18.94 1.82 -8.99
C MET A 127 18.29 0.55 -8.45
N GLN A 128 18.68 0.17 -7.24
CA GLN A 128 17.99 -0.91 -6.54
C GLN A 128 16.58 -0.47 -6.18
N PRO A 129 15.57 -1.33 -6.33
CA PRO A 129 14.23 -1.04 -5.86
C PRO A 129 14.24 -0.84 -4.34
N ALA A 130 13.39 0.06 -3.85
CA ALA A 130 13.30 0.37 -2.41
C ALA A 130 12.93 -0.87 -1.57
N ALA A 131 12.10 -1.73 -2.11
CA ALA A 131 11.82 -3.08 -1.62
C ALA A 131 11.36 -3.96 -2.79
N VAL A 132 11.40 -5.26 -2.57
CA VAL A 132 10.90 -6.26 -3.51
C VAL A 132 9.81 -7.06 -2.82
N LEU A 133 8.74 -7.34 -3.56
CA LEU A 133 7.62 -8.16 -3.13
C LEU A 133 7.76 -9.55 -3.75
N THR A 134 7.25 -10.55 -3.06
CA THR A 134 7.12 -11.92 -3.59
C THR A 134 5.65 -12.25 -3.78
N GLU A 135 5.34 -13.20 -4.68
CA GLU A 135 3.96 -13.64 -4.93
C GLU A 135 3.26 -14.22 -3.69
N HIS A 136 4.04 -14.58 -2.66
CA HIS A 136 3.55 -15.20 -1.43
C HIS A 136 3.41 -14.21 -0.27
N ASP A 137 3.84 -12.96 -0.44
CA ASP A 137 3.69 -11.94 0.60
C ASP A 137 2.20 -11.69 0.88
N SER A 138 1.85 -11.55 2.15
CA SER A 138 0.50 -11.14 2.54
C SER A 138 0.28 -9.65 2.25
N MET A 139 -0.97 -9.22 2.07
CA MET A 139 -1.26 -7.79 1.85
C MET A 139 -0.82 -6.91 3.03
N ASP A 140 -0.82 -7.44 4.25
CA ASP A 140 -0.29 -6.74 5.42
C ASP A 140 1.22 -6.49 5.29
N GLU A 141 1.99 -7.49 4.81
CA GLU A 141 3.44 -7.34 4.56
C GLU A 141 3.71 -6.37 3.40
N VAL A 142 2.89 -6.43 2.35
CA VAL A 142 2.95 -5.48 1.23
C VAL A 142 2.77 -4.06 1.73
N MET A 143 1.72 -3.80 2.53
CA MET A 143 1.47 -2.47 3.11
C MET A 143 2.61 -2.01 4.02
N GLN A 144 3.13 -2.89 4.87
CA GLN A 144 4.30 -2.58 5.71
C GLN A 144 5.54 -2.21 4.88
N LYS A 145 5.79 -2.91 3.76
CA LYS A 145 6.90 -2.58 2.85
C LYS A 145 6.70 -1.21 2.19
N PHE A 146 5.45 -0.88 1.79
CA PHE A 146 5.12 0.44 1.29
C PHE A 146 5.33 1.55 2.32
N ASP A 147 4.90 1.33 3.57
CA ASP A 147 5.03 2.33 4.63
C ASP A 147 6.49 2.57 5.04
N LYS A 148 7.30 1.52 5.04
CA LYS A 148 8.75 1.62 5.36
C LYS A 148 9.55 2.33 4.28
N THR A 149 9.14 2.21 3.02
CA THR A 149 9.95 2.67 1.88
C THR A 149 9.46 3.98 1.28
N ASP A 150 8.23 4.40 1.62
CA ASP A 150 7.51 5.52 0.99
C ASP A 150 7.50 5.46 -0.54
N ALA A 151 7.64 4.26 -1.09
CA ALA A 151 7.62 4.03 -2.52
C ALA A 151 6.20 4.17 -3.10
N ALA A 152 6.09 4.66 -4.33
CA ALA A 152 4.82 4.71 -5.04
C ALA A 152 4.45 3.35 -5.66
N GLN A 153 5.49 2.60 -6.09
CA GLN A 153 5.35 1.29 -6.72
C GLN A 153 6.48 0.36 -6.25
N LEU A 154 6.16 -0.93 -6.11
CA LEU A 154 7.12 -1.97 -5.76
C LEU A 154 7.05 -3.13 -6.76
N PRO A 155 8.19 -3.68 -7.20
CA PRO A 155 8.23 -4.83 -8.08
C PRO A 155 7.87 -6.11 -7.34
N VAL A 156 7.18 -7.01 -8.04
CA VAL A 156 6.85 -8.36 -7.57
C VAL A 156 7.68 -9.36 -8.37
N VAL A 157 8.41 -10.21 -7.66
CA VAL A 157 9.23 -11.26 -8.26
C VAL A 157 8.81 -12.64 -7.76
N ASP A 158 9.20 -13.65 -8.49
CA ASP A 158 9.11 -15.04 -8.01
C ASP A 158 10.35 -15.43 -7.20
N VAL A 159 10.40 -16.70 -6.76
CA VAL A 159 11.52 -17.27 -5.98
C VAL A 159 12.85 -17.24 -6.75
N ALA A 160 12.80 -17.23 -8.08
CA ALA A 160 13.98 -17.14 -8.95
C ALA A 160 14.40 -15.69 -9.22
N GLY A 161 13.68 -14.68 -8.71
CA GLY A 161 13.94 -13.27 -8.96
C GLY A 161 13.40 -12.76 -10.30
N VAL A 162 12.60 -13.57 -11.01
CA VAL A 162 11.97 -13.17 -12.27
C VAL A 162 10.80 -12.22 -11.99
N LEU A 163 10.75 -11.11 -12.71
CA LEU A 163 9.70 -10.11 -12.55
C LEU A 163 8.33 -10.65 -13.00
N LYS A 164 7.34 -10.54 -12.13
CA LYS A 164 5.92 -10.90 -12.41
C LYS A 164 5.05 -9.69 -12.68
N GLY A 165 5.43 -8.54 -12.18
CA GLY A 165 4.70 -7.28 -12.34
C GLY A 165 5.08 -6.26 -11.29
N TYR A 166 4.23 -5.26 -11.15
CA TYR A 166 4.34 -4.21 -10.15
C TYR A 166 3.07 -4.11 -9.34
N ILE A 167 3.19 -3.63 -8.12
CA ILE A 167 2.05 -3.18 -7.33
C ILE A 167 2.23 -1.70 -7.07
N SER A 168 1.19 -0.91 -7.36
CA SER A 168 1.14 0.50 -7.00
C SER A 168 0.30 0.73 -5.75
N ARG A 169 0.70 1.67 -4.91
CA ARG A 169 -0.08 2.09 -3.74
C ARG A 169 -1.48 2.56 -4.17
N THR A 170 -1.59 3.27 -5.28
CA THR A 170 -2.86 3.74 -5.84
C THR A 170 -3.78 2.58 -6.21
N ARG A 171 -3.24 1.50 -6.80
CA ARG A 171 -4.01 0.32 -7.18
C ARG A 171 -4.59 -0.38 -5.95
N ILE A 172 -3.77 -0.59 -4.91
CA ILE A 172 -4.24 -1.17 -3.64
C ILE A 172 -5.40 -0.34 -3.08
N TYR A 173 -5.24 0.99 -2.97
CA TYR A 173 -6.28 1.87 -2.45
C TYR A 173 -7.56 1.88 -3.30
N SER A 174 -7.45 1.82 -4.62
CA SER A 174 -8.63 1.79 -5.49
C SER A 174 -9.43 0.50 -5.29
N MET A 175 -8.76 -0.65 -5.22
CA MET A 175 -9.42 -1.94 -5.00
C MET A 175 -9.97 -2.07 -3.58
N TYR A 176 -9.22 -1.61 -2.58
CA TYR A 176 -9.68 -1.53 -1.22
C TYR A 176 -11.01 -0.74 -1.11
N ARG A 177 -11.06 0.44 -1.73
CA ARG A 177 -12.30 1.26 -1.75
C ARG A 177 -13.46 0.55 -2.43
N GLN A 178 -13.20 -0.21 -3.47
CA GLN A 178 -14.22 -0.98 -4.16
C GLN A 178 -14.80 -2.08 -3.25
N ILE A 179 -13.94 -2.86 -2.58
CA ILE A 179 -14.37 -3.90 -1.64
C ILE A 179 -15.18 -3.31 -0.49
N VAL A 180 -14.72 -2.20 0.10
CA VAL A 180 -15.44 -1.53 1.19
C VAL A 180 -16.79 -1.00 0.72
N ALA A 181 -16.89 -0.49 -0.50
CA ALA A 181 -18.16 -0.05 -1.08
C ALA A 181 -19.15 -1.22 -1.27
N ASP A 182 -18.65 -2.35 -1.79
CA ASP A 182 -19.46 -3.57 -2.00
C ASP A 182 -19.93 -4.14 -0.66
N MET A 183 -19.07 -4.19 0.36
CA MET A 183 -19.42 -4.63 1.72
C MET A 183 -20.40 -3.69 2.44
N SER A 184 -20.48 -2.43 2.02
CA SER A 184 -21.41 -1.43 2.61
C SER A 184 -22.76 -1.39 1.91
N ALA A 185 -22.89 -2.06 0.76
CA ALA A 185 -24.11 -2.11 -0.04
C ALA A 185 -25.00 -3.33 0.29
N GLU A 186 -24.47 -4.32 1.04
CA GLU A 186 -25.21 -5.46 1.61
C GLU A 186 -25.73 -5.13 3.01
#